data_0424569f64f7ebc028b86ef6bf30343a
#
_entry.id   0424569f64f7ebc028b86ef6bf30343a
#
_cell.length_a   1.000
_cell.length_b   1.000
_cell.length_c   1.000
_cell.angle_alpha   90.00
_cell.angle_beta   90.00
_cell.angle_gamma   90.00
#
_symmetry.space_group_name_H-M   'P 1'
#
loop_
_entity.id
_entity.type
_entity.pdbx_description
1 polymer ?
#
loop_
_entity_poly.entity_id
_entity_poly.type
_entity_poly.pdbx_seq_one_letter_code
_entity_poly.pdbx_strand_id
1 'polypeptide(L)'
;MAPWRPRGNTMENKIVAHMKDGTIYKGVTHDFSPDGESFHVLPAEGGGVPVRVVAEDMKALFYVQDYIGNRDFVARRQFADAQAADRRAIVRFKDGEEIWGILGEGADEESPGFFFFPADEGDNNIRIYVIRTALEEMRLVT
;
A
#
# COMPACT_ATOMS: atom_id res chain seq x y z
N MET A 1 -15.03 8.90 20.37
CA MET A 1 -15.24 8.65 19.85
C MET A 1 -15.09 8.50 19.13
N ALA A 2 -15.26 8.22 18.73
CA ALA A 2 -15.36 7.94 17.89
C ALA A 2 -15.39 8.09 17.19
N PRO A 3 -15.29 8.01 17.28
CA PRO A 3 -15.37 8.20 16.63
C PRO A 3 -15.69 8.23 15.52
N TRP A 4 -15.40 8.37 15.37
CA TRP A 4 -15.63 8.37 14.10
C TRP A 4 -15.69 7.07 13.45
N ARG A 5 -16.39 6.95 12.73
CA ARG A 5 -16.48 5.91 12.14
C ARG A 5 -16.96 5.99 10.90
N PRO A 6 -16.53 5.46 10.11
CA PRO A 6 -17.01 5.56 8.85
C PRO A 6 -18.31 4.94 8.82
N ARG A 7 -19.01 5.31 8.31
CA ARG A 7 -20.06 4.81 8.17
C ARG A 7 -20.02 3.81 7.34
N GLY A 8 -20.32 3.32 7.45
CA GLY A 8 -20.34 2.51 6.75
C GLY A 8 -19.76 1.60 6.42
N ASN A 9 -19.54 1.61 6.37
CA ASN A 9 -19.03 0.98 5.96
C ASN A 9 -18.31 0.45 5.92
N THR A 10 -18.89 0.20 6.37
CA THR A 10 -18.36 -0.25 6.08
C THR A 10 -17.25 -0.10 5.59
N MET A 11 -16.86 0.46 5.83
CA MET A 11 -15.81 0.88 5.26
C MET A 11 -14.59 0.34 5.77
N GLU A 12 -14.54 -0.91 6.01
CA GLU A 12 -13.31 -1.57 6.25
C GLU A 12 -12.47 -1.47 4.99
N ASN A 13 -11.21 -1.11 5.15
CA ASN A 13 -10.33 -1.03 4.01
C ASN A 13 -9.93 -2.42 3.57
N LYS A 14 -10.14 -2.70 2.30
CA LYS A 14 -9.66 -3.94 1.72
C LYS A 14 -8.16 -3.80 1.51
N ILE A 15 -7.41 -4.75 2.01
CA ILE A 15 -5.96 -4.69 1.89
C ILE A 15 -5.42 -5.98 1.29
N VAL A 16 -4.26 -5.84 0.67
CA VAL A 16 -3.48 -6.96 0.18
C VAL A 16 -2.07 -6.78 0.70
N ALA A 17 -1.64 -7.71 1.55
CA ALA A 17 -0.29 -7.66 2.10
C ALA A 17 0.60 -8.53 1.22
N HIS A 18 1.55 -7.89 0.54
CA HIS A 18 2.54 -8.60 -0.26
C HIS A 18 3.78 -8.78 0.58
N MET A 19 4.18 -10.03 0.76
CA MET A 19 5.37 -10.34 1.54
C MET A 19 6.58 -10.39 0.62
N LYS A 20 7.76 -10.20 1.20
CA LYS A 20 9.00 -10.23 0.44
C LYS A 20 9.25 -11.57 -0.25
N ASP A 21 8.72 -12.65 0.33
CA ASP A 21 8.89 -13.99 -0.25
C ASP A 21 7.85 -14.33 -1.30
N GLY A 22 6.96 -13.38 -1.63
CA GLY A 22 5.94 -13.60 -2.64
C GLY A 22 4.58 -14.02 -2.09
N THR A 23 4.49 -14.32 -0.81
CA THR A 23 3.21 -14.68 -0.21
C THR A 23 2.28 -13.47 -0.22
N ILE A 24 1.00 -13.72 -0.45
CA ILE A 24 -0.01 -12.66 -0.52
C ILE A 24 -1.15 -13.00 0.42
N TYR A 25 -1.52 -12.04 1.27
CA TYR A 25 -2.67 -12.17 2.14
C TYR A 25 -3.69 -11.10 1.79
N LYS A 26 -4.92 -11.50 1.49
CA LYS A 26 -6.00 -10.58 1.14
C LYS A 26 -7.03 -10.57 2.26
N GLY A 27 -7.46 -9.40 2.66
CA GLY A 27 -8.43 -9.29 3.73
C GLY A 27 -8.60 -7.86 4.21
N VAL A 28 -8.92 -7.73 5.50
CA VAL A 28 -9.03 -6.41 6.14
C VAL A 28 -8.15 -6.41 7.37
N THR A 29 -7.80 -5.22 7.82
CA THR A 29 -7.02 -5.09 9.04
C THR A 29 -7.60 -3.97 9.90
N HIS A 30 -7.56 -4.14 11.20
CA HIS A 30 -8.03 -3.13 12.15
C HIS A 30 -6.92 -2.66 13.06
N ASP A 31 -5.74 -3.27 12.98
CA ASP A 31 -4.65 -2.96 13.90
C ASP A 31 -3.34 -2.60 13.21
N PHE A 32 -3.40 -2.23 11.94
CA PHE A 32 -2.18 -1.79 11.27
C PHE A 32 -1.78 -0.39 11.74
N SER A 33 -0.51 -0.23 12.03
CA SER A 33 0.06 1.06 12.37
C SER A 33 1.46 1.15 11.78
N PRO A 34 1.82 2.30 11.19
CA PRO A 34 3.18 2.48 10.68
C PRO A 34 4.27 2.29 11.74
N ASP A 35 3.93 2.52 13.00
CA ASP A 35 4.88 2.35 14.09
C ASP A 35 4.91 0.93 14.64
N GLY A 36 3.99 0.09 14.23
CA GLY A 36 3.89 -1.25 14.76
C GLY A 36 4.81 -2.22 14.06
N GLU A 37 5.24 -3.24 14.80
CA GLU A 37 6.09 -4.28 14.23
C GLU A 37 5.28 -5.34 13.49
N SER A 38 4.03 -5.49 13.85
CA SER A 38 3.16 -6.48 13.22
C SER A 38 1.72 -6.05 13.31
N PHE A 39 0.89 -6.71 12.53
CA PHE A 39 -0.55 -6.48 12.56
C PHE A 39 -1.22 -7.77 12.09
N HIS A 40 -2.56 -7.79 12.14
CA HIS A 40 -3.30 -8.97 11.75
C HIS A 40 -4.16 -8.70 10.53
N VAL A 41 -4.19 -9.68 9.63
CA VAL A 41 -5.06 -9.65 8.46
C VAL A 41 -6.19 -10.64 8.70
N LEU A 42 -7.42 -10.14 8.63
CA LEU A 42 -8.61 -10.97 8.69
C LEU A 42 -8.92 -11.42 7.28
N PRO A 43 -8.84 -12.74 6.98
CA PRO A 43 -8.95 -13.20 5.60
C PRO A 43 -10.23 -12.75 4.92
N ALA A 44 -10.11 -12.42 3.63
CA ALA A 44 -11.24 -11.93 2.84
C ALA A 44 -12.36 -12.96 2.74
N GLU A 45 -12.01 -14.23 2.75
CA GLU A 45 -13.00 -15.29 2.58
C GLU A 45 -13.68 -15.68 3.88
N GLY A 46 -13.51 -14.90 4.91
CA GLY A 46 -14.24 -15.13 6.14
C GLY A 46 -13.97 -16.48 6.79
N GLY A 47 -14.29 -16.60 8.06
CA GLY A 47 -14.17 -17.86 8.74
C GLY A 47 -12.76 -18.31 9.02
N GLY A 48 -11.77 -17.61 8.50
CA GLY A 48 -10.38 -17.96 8.73
C GLY A 48 -9.83 -17.37 10.01
N VAL A 49 -8.70 -17.90 10.39
CA VAL A 49 -7.99 -17.39 11.57
C VAL A 49 -7.22 -16.15 11.16
N PRO A 50 -7.23 -15.09 11.97
CA PRO A 50 -6.41 -13.91 11.65
C PRO A 50 -4.95 -14.30 11.45
N VAL A 51 -4.32 -13.70 10.45
CA VAL A 51 -2.92 -13.98 10.13
C VAL A 51 -2.09 -12.84 10.66
N ARG A 52 -1.08 -13.18 11.47
CA ARG A 52 -0.15 -12.17 11.96
C ARG A 52 0.87 -11.89 10.88
N VAL A 53 1.01 -10.62 10.52
CA VAL A 53 1.95 -10.18 9.50
C VAL A 53 3.01 -9.31 10.15
N VAL A 54 4.26 -9.67 9.96
CA VAL A 54 5.39 -8.90 10.48
C VAL A 54 5.78 -7.89 9.40
N ALA A 55 5.75 -6.61 9.76
CA ALA A 55 5.99 -5.55 8.80
C ALA A 55 7.34 -5.69 8.09
N GLU A 56 8.36 -6.10 8.84
CA GLU A 56 9.70 -6.23 8.28
C GLU A 56 9.79 -7.27 7.16
N ASP A 57 8.90 -8.26 7.20
CA ASP A 57 8.87 -9.32 6.17
C ASP A 57 8.01 -8.94 4.98
N MET A 58 7.41 -7.77 5.02
CA MET A 58 6.46 -7.34 4.00
C MET A 58 7.16 -6.50 2.94
N LYS A 59 6.71 -6.64 1.70
CA LYS A 59 7.12 -5.76 0.62
C LYS A 59 6.35 -4.45 0.71
N ALA A 60 5.04 -4.56 0.81
CA ALA A 60 4.16 -3.40 0.87
C ALA A 60 2.76 -3.84 1.25
N LEU A 61 2.01 -2.91 1.82
CA LEU A 61 0.60 -3.12 2.13
C LEU A 61 -0.22 -2.28 1.16
N PHE A 62 -1.01 -2.95 0.32
CA PHE A 62 -1.79 -2.28 -0.70
C PHE A 62 -3.22 -2.12 -0.21
N TYR A 63 -3.72 -0.88 -0.23
CA TYR A 63 -5.12 -0.59 0.03
C TYR A 63 -5.80 -0.59 -1.32
N VAL A 64 -6.73 -1.52 -1.53
CA VAL A 64 -7.29 -1.76 -2.87
C VAL A 64 -8.79 -1.53 -2.89
N GLN A 65 -9.32 -1.26 -4.09
CA GLN A 65 -10.75 -1.13 -4.28
C GLN A 65 -11.40 -2.50 -4.39
N ASP A 66 -10.69 -3.47 -4.96
CA ASP A 66 -11.20 -4.81 -5.18
C ASP A 66 -10.06 -5.80 -5.03
N TYR A 67 -10.33 -6.95 -4.42
CA TYR A 67 -9.31 -7.97 -4.24
C TYR A 67 -8.83 -8.57 -5.55
N ILE A 68 -9.70 -8.65 -6.54
CA ILE A 68 -9.34 -9.24 -7.83
C ILE A 68 -8.54 -8.25 -8.66
N GLY A 69 -8.86 -6.97 -8.53
CA GLY A 69 -8.25 -5.95 -9.36
C GLY A 69 -8.79 -6.01 -10.79
N ASN A 70 -8.11 -5.32 -11.69
CA ASN A 70 -8.46 -5.31 -13.09
C ASN A 70 -7.28 -5.86 -13.87
N ARG A 71 -7.41 -7.08 -14.36
CA ARG A 71 -6.29 -7.76 -15.01
C ARG A 71 -5.86 -7.10 -16.30
N ASP A 72 -6.79 -6.39 -16.94
CA ASP A 72 -6.49 -5.72 -18.20
C ASP A 72 -5.97 -4.31 -18.01
N PHE A 73 -5.98 -3.84 -16.76
CA PHE A 73 -5.56 -2.48 -16.47
C PHE A 73 -4.04 -2.38 -16.48
N VAL A 74 -3.54 -1.38 -17.17
CA VAL A 74 -2.10 -1.06 -17.17
C VAL A 74 -1.99 0.37 -16.68
N ALA A 75 -1.32 0.56 -15.54
CA ALA A 75 -1.18 1.88 -14.95
C ALA A 75 -0.35 2.77 -15.88
N ARG A 76 -0.82 4.00 -16.07
CA ARG A 76 -0.08 4.96 -16.88
C ARG A 76 1.14 5.41 -16.10
N ARG A 77 2.27 5.38 -16.77
CA ARG A 77 3.53 5.81 -16.17
C ARG A 77 3.73 7.28 -16.48
N GLN A 78 2.86 8.10 -15.89
CA GLN A 78 2.92 9.54 -16.09
C GLN A 78 2.24 10.22 -14.91
N PHE A 79 2.54 11.48 -14.73
CA PHE A 79 1.94 12.28 -13.66
C PHE A 79 0.97 13.27 -14.25
N ALA A 80 -0.14 13.50 -13.55
CA ALA A 80 -1.07 14.55 -13.94
C ALA A 80 -0.46 15.90 -13.60
N ASP A 81 -0.79 16.92 -14.40
CA ASP A 81 -0.22 18.25 -14.19
C ASP A 81 -0.53 18.80 -12.81
N ALA A 82 -1.69 18.45 -12.28
CA ALA A 82 -2.13 18.99 -10.98
C ALA A 82 -1.48 18.32 -9.78
N GLN A 83 -0.74 17.23 -10.00
CA GLN A 83 -0.12 16.55 -8.87
C GLN A 83 1.10 17.31 -8.37
N ALA A 84 1.36 17.20 -7.06
CA ALA A 84 2.44 17.94 -6.42
C ALA A 84 3.80 17.58 -7.03
N ALA A 85 4.41 18.57 -7.68
CA ALA A 85 5.64 18.33 -8.44
C ALA A 85 6.80 17.89 -7.56
N ASP A 86 6.85 18.41 -6.33
CA ASP A 86 7.97 18.10 -5.42
C ASP A 86 7.78 16.78 -4.69
N ARG A 87 6.66 16.11 -4.91
CA ARG A 87 6.39 14.84 -4.23
C ARG A 87 6.29 13.66 -5.21
N ARG A 88 6.53 13.90 -6.48
CA ARG A 88 6.47 12.83 -7.49
C ARG A 88 7.67 11.93 -7.34
N ALA A 89 7.42 10.64 -7.40
CA ALA A 89 8.51 9.68 -7.27
C ALA A 89 8.20 8.40 -8.02
N ILE A 90 9.25 7.66 -8.31
CA ILE A 90 9.16 6.32 -8.88
C ILE A 90 9.83 5.41 -7.89
N VAL A 91 9.11 4.40 -7.43
CA VAL A 91 9.70 3.40 -6.53
C VAL A 91 9.88 2.11 -7.31
N ARG A 92 11.03 1.49 -7.14
CA ARG A 92 11.29 0.19 -7.73
C ARG A 92 11.63 -0.78 -6.62
N PHE A 93 10.87 -1.86 -6.58
CA PHE A 93 11.06 -2.91 -5.58
C PHE A 93 12.13 -3.89 -6.02
N LYS A 94 12.67 -4.60 -5.06
CA LYS A 94 13.73 -5.58 -5.36
C LYS A 94 13.25 -6.70 -6.28
N ASP A 95 11.95 -6.95 -6.31
CA ASP A 95 11.38 -7.95 -7.22
C ASP A 95 11.17 -7.42 -8.64
N GLY A 96 11.53 -6.16 -8.88
CA GLY A 96 11.44 -5.56 -10.21
C GLY A 96 10.21 -4.72 -10.47
N GLU A 97 9.23 -4.76 -9.59
CA GLU A 97 8.02 -3.96 -9.80
C GLU A 97 8.35 -2.47 -9.65
N GLU A 98 7.80 -1.67 -10.53
CA GLU A 98 8.02 -0.23 -10.52
C GLU A 98 6.68 0.48 -10.46
N ILE A 99 6.53 1.42 -9.55
CA ILE A 99 5.29 2.16 -9.38
C ILE A 99 5.59 3.65 -9.38
N TRP A 100 4.82 4.41 -10.15
CA TRP A 100 4.91 5.86 -10.22
C TRP A 100 3.83 6.44 -9.33
N GLY A 101 4.17 7.42 -8.52
CA GLY A 101 3.18 7.97 -7.60
C GLY A 101 3.66 9.20 -6.86
N ILE A 102 2.90 9.54 -5.82
CA ILE A 102 3.14 10.72 -5.00
C ILE A 102 3.50 10.25 -3.60
N LEU A 103 4.59 10.80 -3.08
CA LEU A 103 5.05 10.46 -1.73
C LEU A 103 4.10 11.02 -0.69
N GLY A 104 3.80 10.20 0.30
CA GLY A 104 2.95 10.58 1.40
C GLY A 104 3.69 10.59 2.72
N GLU A 105 2.94 10.37 3.78
CA GLU A 105 3.46 10.43 5.12
C GLU A 105 4.57 9.40 5.35
N GLY A 106 5.62 9.80 6.02
CA GLY A 106 6.76 8.94 6.32
C GLY A 106 7.89 9.02 5.32
N ALA A 107 7.65 9.61 4.13
CA ALA A 107 8.65 9.60 3.07
C ALA A 107 9.90 10.41 3.41
N ASP A 108 9.75 11.47 4.21
CA ASP A 108 10.85 12.34 4.55
C ASP A 108 11.50 11.97 5.88
N GLU A 109 11.11 10.86 6.46
CA GLU A 109 11.57 10.45 7.79
C GLU A 109 12.38 9.17 7.72
N GLU A 110 13.12 8.91 8.78
CA GLU A 110 13.83 7.65 8.89
C GLU A 110 12.92 6.59 9.49
N SER A 111 11.81 6.34 8.82
CA SER A 111 10.83 5.37 9.27
C SER A 111 10.98 4.07 8.49
N PRO A 112 10.45 2.95 9.00
CA PRO A 112 10.54 1.68 8.27
C PRO A 112 9.81 1.70 6.94
N GLY A 113 8.84 2.61 6.77
CA GLY A 113 8.09 2.69 5.53
C GLY A 113 7.43 4.04 5.37
N PHE A 114 6.70 4.17 4.28
CA PHE A 114 6.00 5.42 3.98
C PHE A 114 4.79 5.14 3.11
N PHE A 115 3.81 6.05 3.15
CA PHE A 115 2.65 5.96 2.28
C PHE A 115 2.97 6.51 0.90
N PHE A 116 2.37 5.91 -0.11
CA PHE A 116 2.63 6.24 -1.50
C PHE A 116 1.31 6.12 -2.25
N PHE A 117 1.00 7.12 -3.08
CA PHE A 117 -0.27 7.17 -3.80
C PHE A 117 -0.01 6.99 -5.28
N PRO A 118 -0.53 5.91 -5.91
CA PRO A 118 -0.33 5.69 -7.33
C PRO A 118 -0.71 6.89 -8.16
N ALA A 119 0.08 7.19 -9.19
CA ALA A 119 -0.14 8.35 -10.03
C ALA A 119 -1.39 8.21 -10.90
N ASP A 120 -1.74 6.99 -11.29
CA ASP A 120 -2.89 6.75 -12.14
C ASP A 120 -4.12 6.57 -11.28
N GLU A 121 -5.09 7.49 -11.41
CA GLU A 121 -6.30 7.44 -10.60
C GLU A 121 -7.16 6.24 -10.91
N GLY A 122 -6.95 5.60 -12.05
CA GLY A 122 -7.69 4.38 -12.39
C GLY A 122 -7.12 3.12 -11.77
N ASP A 123 -6.01 3.24 -11.04
CA ASP A 123 -5.37 2.10 -10.41
C ASP A 123 -6.28 1.49 -9.35
N ASN A 124 -6.30 0.17 -9.28
CA ASN A 124 -7.04 -0.53 -8.23
C ASN A 124 -6.47 -0.22 -6.85
N ASN A 125 -5.20 0.11 -6.77
CA ASN A 125 -4.56 0.47 -5.51
C ASN A 125 -4.87 1.92 -5.17
N ILE A 126 -5.53 2.11 -4.03
CA ILE A 126 -5.90 3.45 -3.56
C ILE A 126 -4.69 4.14 -2.96
N ARG A 127 -3.95 3.40 -2.15
CA ARG A 127 -2.69 3.86 -1.58
C ARG A 127 -1.88 2.64 -1.17
N ILE A 128 -0.61 2.86 -0.93
CA ILE A 128 0.32 1.77 -0.63
C ILE A 128 1.19 2.19 0.54
N TYR A 129 1.35 1.30 1.51
CA TYR A 129 2.37 1.51 2.54
C TYR A 129 3.59 0.70 2.13
N VAL A 130 4.66 1.40 1.76
CA VAL A 130 5.86 0.80 1.20
C VAL A 130 6.86 0.53 2.33
N ILE A 131 7.40 -0.67 2.36
CA ILE A 131 8.45 -1.02 3.32
C ILE A 131 9.81 -0.71 2.69
N ARG A 132 10.59 0.17 3.32
CA ARG A 132 11.82 0.65 2.70
C ARG A 132 12.81 -0.45 2.37
N THR A 133 12.90 -1.48 3.20
CA THR A 133 13.87 -2.55 2.95
C THR A 133 13.49 -3.42 1.76
N ALA A 134 12.27 -3.27 1.23
CA ALA A 134 11.86 -3.99 0.03
C ALA A 134 12.20 -3.21 -1.24
N LEU A 135 12.64 -1.96 -1.11
CA LEU A 135 12.94 -1.13 -2.26
C LEU A 135 14.36 -1.34 -2.73
N GLU A 136 14.53 -1.37 -4.04
CA GLU A 136 15.84 -1.29 -4.65
C GLU A 136 16.21 0.17 -4.88
N GLU A 137 15.22 0.98 -5.25
CA GLU A 137 15.48 2.36 -5.60
C GLU A 137 14.23 3.21 -5.42
N MET A 138 14.40 4.44 -4.97
CA MET A 138 13.35 5.43 -5.01
C MET A 138 13.94 6.68 -5.64
N ARG A 139 13.28 7.19 -6.67
CA ARG A 139 13.81 8.32 -7.43
C ARG A 139 12.77 9.42 -7.48
N LEU A 140 13.17 10.61 -7.04
CA LEU A 140 12.30 11.78 -7.15
C LEU A 140 12.25 12.24 -8.59
N VAL A 141 11.07 12.71 -9.00
CA VAL A 141 10.84 13.21 -10.35
C VAL A 141 10.51 14.68 -10.28
N THR A 142 11.29 15.50 -10.93
CA THR A 142 11.08 16.95 -10.94
C THR A 142 10.51 17.45 -12.24
#